data_0b43b40981c1eb2086f3abb9e105e76a
#
_entry.id   0b43b40981c1eb2086f3abb9e105e76a
#
_cell.length_a   1.000
_cell.length_b   1.000
_cell.length_c   1.000
_cell.angle_alpha   90.00
_cell.angle_beta   90.00
_cell.angle_gamma   90.00
#
_symmetry.space_group_name_H-M   'P 1'
#
loop_
_entity.id
_entity.type
_entity.pdbx_description
1 polymer ?
#
loop_
_entity_poly.entity_id
_entity_poly.type
_entity_poly.pdbx_seq_one_letter_code
_entity_poly.pdbx_strand_id
1 'polypeptide(L)'
;MNFKDFLKSKELNEGGNISIFRDGKTLTADKIDLQRFSILNFREEFFKLFSALNKKFKEKFDEPLWKNENDLRSGVLFNGSTSYIMNKDLNPDDILKHKKHAGDVDIMVPKEHMRNLWDLLKELENKKFAGFTYLGNNRDNPNAIGTQINALFKFHNKQGDINCQVDFEEADFEDDKPTEWSRFAHGSSFEDAQKSIKAFHHKLLLRALTGALTHNPNIVIATPSSTPKKITLKKTKDTGARMGQFSVDRGLGFGYEPLLDENGEQIFMDGKAVYKEKKVTDKVYIQDLETIFEFLFNTKQDIQKFYSFIGLVELLKKHADKQSLEDTRKRYFEIIFGHAAQIIESFSPDDDYSVKIIGYDYFLKHLHLKHATKEKEIKEYYKRNAQKFEKQQALKA
;
A
#
# COMPACT_ATOMS: atom_id res chain seq x y z
N MET A 1 15.40 0.77 31.13
CA MET A 1 14.64 1.49 30.07
C MET A 1 13.20 1.03 30.17
N ASN A 2 12.22 1.92 30.41
CA ASN A 2 10.83 1.52 30.46
C ASN A 2 10.24 1.43 29.03
N PHE A 3 9.10 0.79 28.85
CA PHE A 3 8.47 0.59 27.54
C PHE A 3 8.21 1.92 26.79
N LYS A 4 7.94 3.01 27.51
CA LYS A 4 7.81 4.36 26.94
C LYS A 4 9.14 4.90 26.40
N ASP A 5 10.24 4.59 27.07
CA ASP A 5 11.59 5.01 26.65
C ASP A 5 12.08 4.15 25.48
N PHE A 6 11.67 2.88 25.41
CA PHE A 6 11.89 2.00 24.28
C PHE A 6 11.10 2.48 23.04
N LEU A 7 9.85 2.86 23.19
CA LEU A 7 9.05 3.47 22.11
C LEU A 7 9.60 4.84 21.67
N LYS A 8 10.25 5.58 22.57
CA LYS A 8 10.92 6.84 22.24
C LYS A 8 12.31 6.64 21.63
N SER A 9 13.05 5.59 22.00
CA SER A 9 14.40 5.30 21.49
C SER A 9 14.37 4.60 20.13
N LYS A 10 13.30 3.84 19.82
CA LYS A 10 12.93 3.46 18.47
C LYS A 10 11.94 4.53 17.97
N GLU A 11 12.45 5.67 17.53
CA GLU A 11 11.74 6.48 16.56
C GLU A 11 11.24 5.49 15.52
N LEU A 12 9.92 5.42 15.37
CA LEU A 12 9.21 4.55 14.45
C LEU A 12 10.02 4.46 13.16
N ASN A 13 10.53 3.28 12.84
CA ASN A 13 11.15 3.02 11.56
C ASN A 13 10.04 3.16 10.50
N GLU A 14 9.78 4.39 10.14
CA GLU A 14 8.89 4.74 9.05
C GLU A 14 9.67 4.47 7.79
N GLY A 15 9.33 3.43 7.04
CA GLY A 15 9.83 3.10 5.71
C GLY A 15 11.33 3.31 5.49
N GLY A 16 11.92 2.58 4.58
CA GLY A 16 13.26 2.90 4.12
C GLY A 16 14.39 2.59 5.11
N ASN A 17 14.70 1.31 5.26
CA ASN A 17 15.92 0.86 5.92
C ASN A 17 16.77 0.02 4.96
N ILE A 18 16.90 0.52 3.72
CA ILE A 18 17.84 -0.15 2.83
C ILE A 18 19.26 -0.04 3.41
N SER A 19 19.93 -1.18 3.46
CA SER A 19 21.36 -1.25 3.72
C SER A 19 22.03 -1.93 2.56
N ILE A 20 23.07 -1.33 2.04
CA ILE A 20 23.94 -1.93 1.02
C ILE A 20 25.34 -2.17 1.62
N PHE A 21 25.92 -3.32 1.31
CA PHE A 21 27.30 -3.61 1.72
C PHE A 21 28.26 -3.20 0.60
N ARG A 22 29.20 -2.34 0.94
CA ARG A 22 30.14 -1.80 -0.04
C ARG A 22 31.48 -1.42 0.57
N ASP A 23 32.56 -1.77 -0.12
CA ASP A 23 33.93 -1.45 0.28
C ASP A 23 34.22 -1.81 1.77
N GLY A 24 33.70 -2.97 2.21
CA GLY A 24 33.85 -3.43 3.58
C GLY A 24 32.97 -2.70 4.62
N LYS A 25 32.05 -1.85 4.19
CA LYS A 25 31.15 -1.08 5.06
C LYS A 25 29.69 -1.28 4.70
N THR A 26 28.83 -1.29 5.70
CA THR A 26 27.39 -1.22 5.52
C THR A 26 26.98 0.25 5.44
N LEU A 27 26.38 0.64 4.31
CA LEU A 27 25.76 1.95 4.11
C LEU A 27 24.27 1.81 4.30
N THR A 28 23.70 2.62 5.17
CA THR A 28 22.25 2.60 5.51
C THR A 28 21.63 3.94 5.16
N ALA A 29 20.37 3.92 4.77
CA ALA A 29 19.60 5.14 4.55
C ALA A 29 19.36 5.88 5.87
N ASP A 30 19.46 7.20 5.81
CA ASP A 30 19.13 8.12 6.90
C ASP A 30 17.71 8.62 6.72
N LYS A 31 17.07 9.05 7.81
CA LYS A 31 15.81 9.79 7.74
C LYS A 31 16.09 11.26 7.42
N ILE A 32 15.34 11.81 6.48
CA ILE A 32 15.42 13.22 6.12
C ILE A 32 14.55 14.02 7.09
N ASP A 33 15.16 14.87 7.91
CA ASP A 33 14.44 15.79 8.80
C ASP A 33 13.79 16.92 7.98
N LEU A 34 12.46 16.85 7.79
CA LEU A 34 11.69 17.80 7.00
C LEU A 34 11.54 19.17 7.67
N GLN A 35 11.71 19.27 8.99
CA GLN A 35 11.72 20.55 9.70
C GLN A 35 13.02 21.30 9.42
N ARG A 36 14.15 20.59 9.54
CA ARG A 36 15.48 21.16 9.29
C ARG A 36 15.73 21.46 7.82
N PHE A 37 15.29 20.55 6.93
CA PHE A 37 15.51 20.65 5.49
C PHE A 37 14.51 21.55 4.78
N SER A 38 13.34 21.71 5.29
CA SER A 38 12.08 22.23 4.77
C SER A 38 11.47 21.41 3.63
N ILE A 39 10.15 21.35 3.61
CA ILE A 39 9.40 20.63 2.55
C ILE A 39 9.62 21.27 1.17
N LEU A 40 9.73 22.58 1.09
CA LEU A 40 9.97 23.26 -0.18
C LEU A 40 11.34 22.89 -0.78
N ASN A 41 12.40 22.85 0.07
CA ASN A 41 13.72 22.38 -0.36
C ASN A 41 13.68 20.90 -0.75
N PHE A 42 12.99 20.06 0.02
CA PHE A 42 12.80 18.65 -0.30
C PHE A 42 12.20 18.47 -1.70
N ARG A 43 11.07 19.15 -1.97
CA ARG A 43 10.41 19.11 -3.27
C ARG A 43 11.34 19.54 -4.41
N GLU A 44 12.07 20.63 -4.23
CA GLU A 44 12.94 21.19 -5.28
C GLU A 44 14.16 20.30 -5.55
N GLU A 45 14.82 19.78 -4.52
CA GLU A 45 16.01 18.94 -4.70
C GLU A 45 15.67 17.58 -5.32
N PHE A 46 14.59 16.93 -4.87
CA PHE A 46 14.15 15.68 -5.49
C PHE A 46 13.61 15.89 -6.91
N PHE A 47 12.94 17.01 -7.17
CA PHE A 47 12.58 17.37 -8.54
C PHE A 47 13.84 17.48 -9.45
N LYS A 48 14.91 18.14 -8.98
CA LYS A 48 16.18 18.24 -9.73
C LYS A 48 16.78 16.85 -9.99
N LEU A 49 16.77 15.97 -8.98
CA LEU A 49 17.25 14.60 -9.12
C LEU A 49 16.51 13.86 -10.23
N PHE A 50 15.17 13.85 -10.15
CA PHE A 50 14.34 13.10 -11.11
C PHE A 50 14.36 13.71 -12.52
N SER A 51 14.38 15.04 -12.67
CA SER A 51 14.56 15.68 -13.97
C SER A 51 15.94 15.36 -14.59
N ALA A 52 17.00 15.35 -13.78
CA ALA A 52 18.32 14.97 -14.27
C ALA A 52 18.40 13.47 -14.66
N LEU A 53 17.73 12.61 -13.89
CA LEU A 53 17.63 11.19 -14.22
C LEU A 53 16.84 10.98 -15.51
N ASN A 54 15.70 11.67 -15.67
CA ASN A 54 14.87 11.65 -16.89
C ASN A 54 15.67 12.06 -18.14
N LYS A 55 16.44 13.15 -18.01
CA LYS A 55 17.32 13.61 -19.08
C LYS A 55 18.37 12.56 -19.46
N LYS A 56 19.05 11.96 -18.48
CA LYS A 56 20.07 10.92 -18.73
C LYS A 56 19.47 9.65 -19.33
N PHE A 57 18.26 9.30 -18.91
CA PHE A 57 17.54 8.17 -19.48
C PHE A 57 17.23 8.43 -20.95
N LYS A 58 16.72 9.62 -21.30
CA LYS A 58 16.45 10.03 -22.67
C LYS A 58 17.73 10.05 -23.53
N GLU A 59 18.84 10.55 -22.99
CA GLU A 59 20.13 10.58 -23.69
C GLU A 59 20.65 9.17 -24.04
N LYS A 60 20.33 8.16 -23.20
CA LYS A 60 20.80 6.79 -23.38
C LYS A 60 19.86 5.91 -24.20
N PHE A 61 18.55 6.06 -24.01
CA PHE A 61 17.54 5.17 -24.59
C PHE A 61 16.65 5.81 -25.65
N ASP A 62 16.92 7.07 -26.00
CA ASP A 62 16.21 7.89 -27.00
C ASP A 62 14.72 8.17 -26.65
N GLU A 63 14.32 7.83 -25.44
CA GLU A 63 12.99 8.10 -24.89
C GLU A 63 13.10 8.52 -23.41
N PRO A 64 12.23 9.45 -22.92
CA PRO A 64 12.29 9.86 -21.51
C PRO A 64 11.67 8.79 -20.60
N LEU A 65 12.17 8.70 -19.35
CA LEU A 65 11.61 7.84 -18.32
C LEU A 65 10.18 8.26 -17.95
N TRP A 66 9.95 9.57 -17.89
CA TRP A 66 8.63 10.19 -17.73
C TRP A 66 8.46 11.25 -18.83
N LYS A 67 7.42 11.10 -19.64
CA LYS A 67 7.21 12.00 -20.81
C LYS A 67 6.80 13.42 -20.42
N ASN A 68 6.09 13.56 -19.29
CA ASN A 68 5.61 14.86 -18.83
C ASN A 68 6.31 15.26 -17.52
N GLU A 69 7.25 16.20 -17.58
CA GLU A 69 7.95 16.71 -16.39
C GLU A 69 7.04 17.45 -15.40
N ASN A 70 5.87 17.94 -15.83
CA ASN A 70 4.90 18.55 -14.92
C ASN A 70 4.34 17.52 -13.93
N ASP A 71 4.29 16.23 -14.29
CA ASP A 71 3.81 15.17 -13.40
C ASP A 71 4.77 14.92 -12.25
N LEU A 72 6.09 15.18 -12.43
CA LEU A 72 7.06 15.23 -11.33
C LEU A 72 6.78 16.38 -10.35
N ARG A 73 6.28 17.54 -10.85
CA ARG A 73 5.97 18.70 -10.00
C ARG A 73 4.60 18.64 -9.34
N SER A 74 3.64 17.96 -9.96
CA SER A 74 2.28 17.84 -9.42
C SER A 74 2.14 16.81 -8.29
N GLY A 75 3.15 15.98 -8.10
CA GLY A 75 3.09 14.89 -7.13
C GLY A 75 2.43 13.60 -7.64
N VAL A 76 1.90 13.60 -8.88
CA VAL A 76 1.15 12.48 -9.48
C VAL A 76 1.98 11.19 -9.62
N LEU A 77 3.30 11.33 -9.82
CA LEU A 77 4.21 10.21 -9.98
C LEU A 77 4.68 9.60 -8.65
N PHE A 78 4.30 10.17 -7.52
CA PHE A 78 4.82 9.73 -6.23
C PHE A 78 3.82 8.88 -5.46
N ASN A 79 4.37 7.91 -4.74
CA ASN A 79 3.64 6.96 -3.91
C ASN A 79 3.89 7.18 -2.41
N GLY A 80 3.30 6.34 -1.59
CA GLY A 80 3.51 6.33 -0.16
C GLY A 80 3.32 7.71 0.49
N SER A 81 4.11 8.02 1.48
CA SER A 81 4.09 9.35 2.12
C SER A 81 4.64 10.46 1.22
N THR A 82 5.43 10.09 0.23
CA THR A 82 6.02 11.03 -0.74
C THR A 82 4.94 11.70 -1.59
N SER A 83 3.82 11.02 -1.87
CA SER A 83 2.73 11.57 -2.67
C SER A 83 2.16 12.87 -2.09
N TYR A 84 1.91 12.93 -0.78
CA TYR A 84 1.42 14.16 -0.16
C TYR A 84 2.54 15.15 0.19
N ILE A 85 3.78 14.68 0.47
CA ILE A 85 4.93 15.58 0.67
C ILE A 85 5.24 16.35 -0.62
N MET A 86 5.22 15.67 -1.78
CA MET A 86 5.51 16.27 -3.10
C MET A 86 4.33 17.05 -3.67
N ASN A 87 3.11 16.86 -3.17
CA ASN A 87 1.93 17.57 -3.65
C ASN A 87 2.01 19.07 -3.34
N LYS A 88 2.19 19.89 -4.38
CA LYS A 88 2.32 21.35 -4.27
C LYS A 88 1.06 22.06 -3.74
N ASP A 89 -0.11 21.40 -3.86
CA ASP A 89 -1.38 21.98 -3.42
C ASP A 89 -1.59 21.84 -1.90
N LEU A 90 -0.77 21.02 -1.23
CA LEU A 90 -0.78 20.88 0.22
C LEU A 90 0.20 21.88 0.86
N ASN A 91 -0.29 22.53 1.93
CA ASN A 91 0.51 23.49 2.69
C ASN A 91 1.66 22.75 3.44
N PRO A 92 2.93 23.19 3.25
CA PRO A 92 4.07 22.61 3.95
C PRO A 92 3.93 22.55 5.47
N ASP A 93 3.38 23.61 6.10
CA ASP A 93 3.21 23.67 7.55
C ASP A 93 2.20 22.63 8.05
N ASP A 94 1.16 22.34 7.26
CA ASP A 94 0.19 21.31 7.62
C ASP A 94 0.80 19.92 7.50
N ILE A 95 1.64 19.69 6.50
CA ILE A 95 2.40 18.43 6.38
C ILE A 95 3.32 18.26 7.58
N LEU A 96 4.09 19.28 7.96
CA LEU A 96 5.05 19.24 9.08
C LEU A 96 4.41 18.95 10.44
N LYS A 97 3.14 19.31 10.66
CA LYS A 97 2.40 18.96 11.88
C LYS A 97 2.27 17.45 12.07
N HIS A 98 2.23 16.69 10.98
CA HIS A 98 1.94 15.27 10.98
C HIS A 98 3.11 14.40 10.51
N LYS A 99 4.04 14.96 9.72
CA LYS A 99 5.19 14.25 9.15
C LYS A 99 6.46 15.09 9.32
N LYS A 100 7.30 14.70 10.27
CA LYS A 100 8.57 15.39 10.57
C LYS A 100 9.76 14.85 9.80
N HIS A 101 9.69 13.59 9.38
CA HIS A 101 10.77 12.90 8.67
C HIS A 101 10.24 12.17 7.44
N ALA A 102 11.02 12.14 6.37
CA ALA A 102 10.86 11.22 5.26
C ALA A 102 11.88 10.09 5.41
N GLY A 103 11.44 8.84 5.37
CA GLY A 103 12.31 7.66 5.44
C GLY A 103 12.82 7.26 4.07
N ASP A 104 11.94 7.40 3.09
CA ASP A 104 12.13 7.01 1.70
C ASP A 104 11.42 8.02 0.76
N VAL A 105 11.73 7.91 -0.51
CA VAL A 105 11.07 8.66 -1.58
C VAL A 105 10.59 7.66 -2.60
N ASP A 106 9.28 7.42 -2.63
CA ASP A 106 8.63 6.47 -3.52
C ASP A 106 8.21 7.16 -4.81
N ILE A 107 8.60 6.63 -5.97
CA ILE A 107 8.24 7.16 -7.29
C ILE A 107 7.87 6.03 -8.26
N MET A 108 6.74 6.23 -8.98
CA MET A 108 6.27 5.29 -9.99
C MET A 108 7.06 5.41 -11.28
N VAL A 109 7.38 4.26 -11.86
CA VAL A 109 8.11 4.11 -13.12
C VAL A 109 7.30 3.22 -14.06
N PRO A 110 7.17 3.58 -15.36
CA PRO A 110 6.56 2.69 -16.33
C PRO A 110 7.24 1.33 -16.34
N LYS A 111 6.44 0.28 -16.31
CA LYS A 111 6.89 -1.11 -16.23
C LYS A 111 7.93 -1.45 -17.28
N GLU A 112 7.72 -1.01 -18.50
CA GLU A 112 8.62 -1.21 -19.65
C GLU A 112 9.99 -0.57 -19.48
N HIS A 113 10.09 0.47 -18.62
CA HIS A 113 11.33 1.21 -18.38
C HIS A 113 12.15 0.71 -17.20
N MET A 114 11.61 -0.16 -16.34
CA MET A 114 12.28 -0.62 -15.11
C MET A 114 13.65 -1.24 -15.37
N ARG A 115 13.76 -2.08 -16.42
CA ARG A 115 15.03 -2.69 -16.82
C ARG A 115 16.06 -1.67 -17.28
N ASN A 116 15.64 -0.76 -18.16
CA ASN A 116 16.49 0.30 -18.68
C ASN A 116 16.94 1.27 -17.57
N LEU A 117 16.05 1.56 -16.61
CA LEU A 117 16.40 2.35 -15.45
C LEU A 117 17.48 1.67 -14.59
N TRP A 118 17.36 0.37 -14.35
CA TRP A 118 18.39 -0.37 -13.62
C TRP A 118 19.76 -0.31 -14.33
N ASP A 119 19.78 -0.47 -15.64
CA ASP A 119 21.02 -0.40 -16.46
C ASP A 119 21.62 1.02 -16.41
N LEU A 120 20.80 2.08 -16.42
CA LEU A 120 21.26 3.46 -16.24
C LEU A 120 21.83 3.70 -14.85
N LEU A 121 21.14 3.24 -13.79
CA LEU A 121 21.60 3.41 -12.41
C LEU A 121 22.97 2.73 -12.19
N LYS A 122 23.21 1.56 -12.79
CA LYS A 122 24.52 0.91 -12.74
C LYS A 122 25.64 1.75 -13.35
N GLU A 123 25.38 2.45 -14.46
CA GLU A 123 26.35 3.37 -15.05
C GLU A 123 26.58 4.64 -14.22
N LEU A 124 25.59 5.06 -13.45
CA LEU A 124 25.68 6.22 -12.58
C LEU A 124 26.33 5.93 -11.24
N GLU A 125 26.72 4.68 -10.99
CA GLU A 125 27.30 4.27 -9.74
C GLU A 125 28.57 5.10 -9.40
N ASN A 126 28.58 5.72 -8.20
CA ASN A 126 29.59 6.68 -7.71
C ASN A 126 29.74 7.98 -8.52
N LYS A 127 28.86 8.23 -9.48
CA LYS A 127 28.87 9.51 -10.21
C LYS A 127 27.96 10.54 -9.52
N LYS A 128 28.47 11.75 -9.37
CA LYS A 128 27.70 12.88 -8.86
C LYS A 128 26.87 13.51 -9.99
N PHE A 129 25.56 13.71 -9.72
CA PHE A 129 24.68 14.44 -10.62
C PHE A 129 23.55 15.10 -9.83
N ALA A 130 23.12 16.29 -10.25
CA ALA A 130 22.02 17.05 -9.61
C ALA A 130 22.11 17.18 -8.07
N GLY A 131 23.32 17.26 -7.52
CA GLY A 131 23.52 17.33 -6.06
C GLY A 131 23.52 15.98 -5.33
N PHE A 132 23.36 14.87 -6.05
CA PHE A 132 23.35 13.51 -5.50
C PHE A 132 24.49 12.66 -6.05
N THR A 133 24.86 11.63 -5.31
CA THR A 133 25.72 10.53 -5.77
C THR A 133 24.96 9.22 -5.59
N TYR A 134 24.76 8.47 -6.64
CA TYR A 134 24.17 7.13 -6.56
C TYR A 134 25.19 6.17 -5.93
N LEU A 135 24.80 5.49 -4.84
CA LEU A 135 25.65 4.58 -4.09
C LEU A 135 25.42 3.11 -4.42
N GLY A 136 24.27 2.75 -4.92
CA GLY A 136 23.90 1.38 -5.24
C GLY A 136 22.43 1.08 -4.93
N ASN A 137 22.03 -0.16 -5.12
CA ASN A 137 20.68 -0.66 -4.81
C ASN A 137 20.77 -2.04 -4.15
N ASN A 138 19.63 -2.52 -3.66
CA ASN A 138 19.51 -3.81 -2.98
C ASN A 138 19.45 -5.02 -3.94
N ARG A 139 19.65 -4.83 -5.23
CA ARG A 139 19.55 -5.89 -6.26
C ARG A 139 20.83 -5.98 -7.07
N ASP A 140 21.53 -7.08 -6.92
CA ASP A 140 22.77 -7.34 -7.68
C ASP A 140 22.50 -7.86 -9.10
N ASN A 141 21.30 -8.41 -9.34
CA ASN A 141 20.91 -9.03 -10.60
C ASN A 141 19.66 -8.34 -11.18
N PRO A 142 19.71 -7.88 -12.44
CA PRO A 142 18.56 -7.26 -13.09
C PRO A 142 17.35 -8.21 -13.24
N ASN A 143 17.55 -9.52 -13.28
CA ASN A 143 16.45 -10.48 -13.30
C ASN A 143 15.74 -10.64 -11.94
N ALA A 144 16.29 -10.05 -10.87
CA ALA A 144 15.73 -10.04 -9.54
C ALA A 144 15.14 -8.67 -9.15
N ILE A 145 14.96 -7.75 -10.12
CA ILE A 145 14.40 -6.41 -9.88
C ILE A 145 12.99 -6.54 -9.24
N GLY A 146 12.20 -7.54 -9.66
CA GLY A 146 10.82 -7.65 -9.24
C GLY A 146 10.02 -6.42 -9.68
N THR A 147 9.16 -5.92 -8.81
CA THR A 147 8.33 -4.73 -9.05
C THR A 147 8.93 -3.44 -8.46
N GLN A 148 10.15 -3.49 -7.93
CA GLN A 148 10.74 -2.34 -7.23
C GLN A 148 12.28 -2.36 -7.25
N ILE A 149 12.89 -1.19 -7.45
CA ILE A 149 14.32 -0.94 -7.27
C ILE A 149 14.49 -0.01 -6.06
N ASN A 150 15.02 -0.54 -4.95
CA ASN A 150 15.37 0.28 -3.79
C ASN A 150 16.80 0.80 -3.98
N ALA A 151 16.93 2.08 -4.22
CA ALA A 151 18.19 2.76 -4.54
C ALA A 151 18.66 3.63 -3.37
N LEU A 152 19.98 3.62 -3.11
CA LEU A 152 20.58 4.49 -2.12
C LEU A 152 21.34 5.62 -2.82
N PHE A 153 20.97 6.85 -2.49
CA PHE A 153 21.64 8.06 -2.97
C PHE A 153 22.25 8.82 -1.80
N LYS A 154 23.44 9.33 -1.98
CA LYS A 154 24.01 10.34 -1.09
C LYS A 154 23.61 11.71 -1.59
N PHE A 155 22.83 12.42 -0.83
CA PHE A 155 22.48 13.81 -1.08
C PHE A 155 23.52 14.75 -0.45
N HIS A 156 24.12 15.62 -1.25
CA HIS A 156 25.12 16.57 -0.82
C HIS A 156 24.47 17.91 -0.45
N ASN A 157 24.34 18.15 0.84
CA ASN A 157 23.72 19.37 1.38
C ASN A 157 24.74 20.22 2.12
N LYS A 158 24.52 21.55 2.18
CA LYS A 158 25.32 22.49 2.97
C LYS A 158 25.38 22.16 4.46
N GLN A 159 24.41 21.41 4.96
CA GLN A 159 24.28 20.99 6.36
C GLN A 159 24.93 19.63 6.66
N GLY A 160 25.51 18.99 5.67
CA GLY A 160 26.10 17.66 5.70
C GLY A 160 25.50 16.71 4.67
N ASP A 161 26.22 15.62 4.38
CA ASP A 161 25.75 14.58 3.47
C ASP A 161 24.69 13.72 4.17
N ILE A 162 23.65 13.31 3.42
CA ILE A 162 22.57 12.44 3.88
C ILE A 162 22.42 11.28 2.89
N ASN A 163 22.40 10.05 3.37
CA ASN A 163 22.07 8.90 2.55
C ASN A 163 20.55 8.76 2.49
N CYS A 164 19.95 8.97 1.35
CA CYS A 164 18.51 8.85 1.17
C CYS A 164 18.14 7.64 0.33
N GLN A 165 17.07 6.95 0.71
CA GLN A 165 16.48 5.88 -0.08
C GLN A 165 15.52 6.47 -1.10
N VAL A 166 15.59 5.96 -2.33
CA VAL A 166 14.63 6.21 -3.39
C VAL A 166 14.13 4.87 -3.90
N ASP A 167 12.83 4.67 -3.83
CA ASP A 167 12.16 3.47 -4.27
C ASP A 167 11.48 3.73 -5.62
N PHE A 168 12.03 3.14 -6.68
CA PHE A 168 11.43 3.14 -7.99
C PHE A 168 10.46 1.97 -8.08
N GLU A 169 9.17 2.25 -8.10
CA GLU A 169 8.10 1.26 -8.10
C GLU A 169 7.51 1.08 -9.50
N GLU A 170 7.45 -0.16 -9.97
CA GLU A 170 6.78 -0.50 -11.22
C GLU A 170 5.30 -0.13 -11.15
N ALA A 171 4.82 0.56 -12.17
CA ALA A 171 3.41 0.93 -12.30
C ALA A 171 2.94 0.81 -13.75
N ASP A 172 1.65 0.54 -13.91
CA ASP A 172 1.00 0.62 -15.21
C ASP A 172 0.70 2.09 -15.56
N PHE A 173 1.03 2.48 -16.79
CA PHE A 173 0.83 3.82 -17.32
C PHE A 173 -0.14 3.80 -18.50
N GLU A 174 -1.00 4.80 -18.56
CA GLU A 174 -1.93 5.06 -19.65
C GLU A 174 -1.87 6.56 -19.97
N ASP A 175 -1.79 6.93 -21.23
CA ASP A 175 -1.60 8.33 -21.67
C ASP A 175 -0.46 9.04 -20.92
N ASP A 176 0.66 8.33 -20.75
CA ASP A 176 1.89 8.81 -20.10
C ASP A 176 1.75 9.12 -18.59
N LYS A 177 0.67 8.68 -17.95
CA LYS A 177 0.42 8.84 -16.51
C LYS A 177 0.20 7.49 -15.84
N PRO A 178 0.55 7.37 -14.56
CA PRO A 178 0.16 6.19 -13.80
C PRO A 178 -1.36 6.00 -13.86
N THR A 179 -1.81 4.77 -14.11
CA THR A 179 -3.23 4.45 -14.10
C THR A 179 -3.88 4.83 -12.77
N GLU A 180 -5.18 5.00 -12.76
CA GLU A 180 -5.92 5.28 -11.53
C GLU A 180 -5.73 4.16 -10.51
N TRP A 181 -5.70 2.91 -10.97
CA TRP A 181 -5.41 1.76 -10.12
C TRP A 181 -4.01 1.85 -9.48
N SER A 182 -2.97 2.14 -10.25
CA SER A 182 -1.61 2.27 -9.72
C SER A 182 -1.53 3.33 -8.62
N ARG A 183 -2.14 4.51 -8.84
CA ARG A 183 -2.21 5.59 -7.83
C ARG A 183 -3.00 5.18 -6.58
N PHE A 184 -4.10 4.48 -6.76
CA PHE A 184 -4.92 3.96 -5.66
C PHE A 184 -4.18 2.88 -4.86
N ALA A 185 -3.59 1.92 -5.56
CA ALA A 185 -2.96 0.75 -4.96
C ALA A 185 -1.69 1.11 -4.17
N HIS A 186 -0.92 2.10 -4.63
CA HIS A 186 0.34 2.50 -4.02
C HIS A 186 0.24 3.83 -3.24
N GLY A 187 -0.84 4.58 -3.41
CA GLY A 187 -1.05 5.89 -2.79
C GLY A 187 -1.18 5.87 -1.27
N SER A 188 -1.01 7.04 -0.68
CA SER A 188 -1.24 7.31 0.73
C SER A 188 -2.09 8.56 0.90
N SER A 189 -3.10 8.49 1.75
CA SER A 189 -3.96 9.61 2.03
C SER A 189 -3.35 10.52 3.10
N PHE A 190 -3.36 11.84 2.85
CA PHE A 190 -2.94 12.82 3.87
C PHE A 190 -3.91 12.85 5.05
N GLU A 191 -5.21 12.63 4.82
CA GLU A 191 -6.21 12.51 5.86
C GLU A 191 -5.88 11.38 6.85
N ASP A 192 -5.46 10.22 6.34
CA ASP A 192 -5.01 9.09 7.16
C ASP A 192 -3.76 9.45 7.97
N ALA A 193 -2.80 10.14 7.32
CA ALA A 193 -1.57 10.59 7.96
C ALA A 193 -1.83 11.58 9.12
N GLN A 194 -2.84 12.45 8.99
CA GLN A 194 -3.28 13.35 10.08
C GLN A 194 -3.77 12.62 11.33
N LYS A 195 -4.18 11.37 11.20
CA LYS A 195 -4.57 10.48 12.30
C LYS A 195 -3.48 9.46 12.66
N SER A 196 -2.27 9.64 12.14
CA SER A 196 -1.15 8.72 12.29
C SER A 196 -1.44 7.29 11.76
N ILE A 197 -2.38 7.17 10.82
CA ILE A 197 -2.74 5.91 10.19
C ILE A 197 -1.88 5.75 8.93
N LYS A 198 -1.12 4.66 8.86
CA LYS A 198 -0.26 4.38 7.69
C LYS A 198 -1.07 3.78 6.53
N ALA A 199 -0.65 4.07 5.31
CA ALA A 199 -1.28 3.62 4.07
C ALA A 199 -1.55 2.11 4.00
N PHE A 200 -0.71 1.27 4.61
CA PHE A 200 -0.93 -0.17 4.61
C PHE A 200 -2.26 -0.57 5.28
N HIS A 201 -2.78 0.21 6.24
CA HIS A 201 -4.07 -0.08 6.87
C HIS A 201 -5.23 -0.02 5.88
N HIS A 202 -5.19 0.93 4.94
CA HIS A 202 -6.18 1.00 3.85
C HIS A 202 -6.18 -0.28 3.02
N LYS A 203 -4.99 -0.72 2.58
CA LYS A 203 -4.81 -1.95 1.78
C LYS A 203 -5.23 -3.21 2.54
N LEU A 204 -4.91 -3.29 3.84
CA LEU A 204 -5.28 -4.44 4.67
C LEU A 204 -6.80 -4.46 4.95
N LEU A 205 -7.43 -3.31 5.13
CA LEU A 205 -8.87 -3.23 5.32
C LEU A 205 -9.61 -3.62 4.03
N LEU A 206 -9.14 -3.19 2.86
CA LEU A 206 -9.67 -3.62 1.57
C LEU A 206 -9.55 -5.15 1.39
N ARG A 207 -8.42 -5.74 1.78
CA ARG A 207 -8.25 -7.20 1.79
C ARG A 207 -9.24 -7.90 2.72
N ALA A 208 -9.46 -7.34 3.89
CA ALA A 208 -10.41 -7.88 4.86
C ALA A 208 -11.84 -7.81 4.32
N LEU A 209 -12.22 -6.65 3.80
CA LEU A 209 -13.53 -6.40 3.24
C LEU A 209 -13.83 -7.32 2.05
N THR A 210 -12.93 -7.38 1.07
CA THR A 210 -13.11 -8.25 -0.11
C THR A 210 -13.17 -9.73 0.27
N GLY A 211 -12.45 -10.14 1.31
CA GLY A 211 -12.57 -11.50 1.85
C GLY A 211 -13.86 -11.76 2.61
N ALA A 212 -14.50 -10.74 3.20
CA ALA A 212 -15.79 -10.85 3.89
C ALA A 212 -16.98 -10.89 2.92
N LEU A 213 -16.78 -10.51 1.66
CA LEU A 213 -17.85 -10.45 0.62
C LEU A 213 -18.44 -11.80 0.22
N THR A 214 -17.89 -12.93 0.67
CA THR A 214 -18.55 -14.23 0.52
C THR A 214 -19.96 -14.24 1.12
N HIS A 215 -20.23 -13.27 2.00
CA HIS A 215 -21.53 -13.08 2.63
C HIS A 215 -22.20 -11.77 2.19
N ASN A 216 -21.71 -11.11 1.11
CA ASN A 216 -22.31 -9.86 0.66
C ASN A 216 -23.77 -10.07 0.30
N PRO A 217 -24.71 -9.41 1.00
CA PRO A 217 -26.14 -9.55 0.74
C PRO A 217 -26.56 -9.02 -0.63
N ASN A 218 -25.70 -8.25 -1.29
CA ASN A 218 -26.00 -7.58 -2.56
C ASN A 218 -25.76 -8.43 -3.80
N ILE A 219 -25.24 -9.67 -3.64
CA ILE A 219 -25.00 -10.55 -4.78
C ILE A 219 -25.65 -11.93 -4.59
N VAL A 220 -25.98 -12.55 -5.71
CA VAL A 220 -26.45 -13.92 -5.80
C VAL A 220 -25.57 -14.69 -6.75
N ILE A 221 -25.12 -15.88 -6.35
CA ILE A 221 -24.34 -16.75 -7.21
C ILE A 221 -25.25 -17.81 -7.82
N ALA A 222 -25.25 -17.88 -9.15
CA ALA A 222 -25.93 -18.92 -9.91
C ALA A 222 -25.00 -20.12 -10.08
N THR A 223 -25.42 -21.26 -9.58
CA THR A 223 -24.77 -22.53 -9.89
C THR A 223 -25.40 -23.09 -11.16
N PRO A 224 -24.63 -23.42 -12.22
CA PRO A 224 -25.17 -24.01 -13.42
C PRO A 224 -25.92 -25.30 -13.07
N SER A 225 -27.16 -25.41 -13.51
CA SER A 225 -27.88 -26.67 -13.46
C SER A 225 -27.27 -27.63 -14.48
N SER A 226 -27.19 -28.91 -14.14
CA SER A 226 -26.78 -29.99 -15.06
C SER A 226 -27.69 -30.18 -16.27
N THR A 227 -28.80 -29.46 -16.35
CA THR A 227 -29.76 -29.44 -17.47
C THR A 227 -29.55 -28.16 -18.29
N PRO A 228 -29.23 -28.23 -19.61
CA PRO A 228 -28.85 -27.07 -20.42
C PRO A 228 -29.90 -25.97 -20.61
N LYS A 229 -31.11 -26.10 -20.09
CA LYS A 229 -32.22 -25.15 -20.30
C LYS A 229 -32.84 -24.56 -19.04
N LYS A 230 -32.36 -24.86 -17.85
CA LYS A 230 -32.84 -24.27 -16.60
C LYS A 230 -31.67 -23.81 -15.73
N ILE A 231 -31.47 -22.51 -15.70
CA ILE A 231 -30.59 -21.90 -14.70
C ILE A 231 -31.35 -21.96 -13.38
N THR A 232 -31.00 -22.91 -12.53
CA THR A 232 -31.55 -22.96 -11.17
C THR A 232 -30.66 -22.07 -10.30
N LEU A 233 -31.16 -20.89 -9.98
CA LEU A 233 -30.48 -19.96 -9.07
C LEU A 233 -30.57 -20.57 -7.67
N LYS A 234 -29.47 -21.12 -7.17
CA LYS A 234 -29.34 -21.52 -5.77
C LYS A 234 -28.71 -20.39 -4.98
N LYS A 235 -29.43 -19.88 -4.00
CA LYS A 235 -28.88 -19.08 -2.93
C LYS A 235 -27.90 -19.96 -2.17
N THR A 236 -26.60 -19.86 -2.48
CA THR A 236 -25.58 -20.61 -1.74
C THR A 236 -25.27 -19.87 -0.45
N LYS A 237 -25.67 -20.46 0.66
CA LYS A 237 -25.34 -19.98 2.01
C LYS A 237 -23.85 -20.11 2.32
N ASP A 238 -23.13 -20.96 1.59
CA ASP A 238 -21.75 -21.31 1.91
C ASP A 238 -21.07 -21.88 0.66
N THR A 239 -20.47 -21.06 -0.16
CA THR A 239 -19.74 -21.59 -1.32
C THR A 239 -18.29 -21.93 -0.98
N GLY A 240 -17.77 -21.56 0.20
CA GLY A 240 -16.34 -21.70 0.52
C GLY A 240 -15.44 -21.01 -0.51
N ALA A 241 -16.03 -20.51 -1.59
CA ALA A 241 -15.35 -19.82 -2.67
C ALA A 241 -15.03 -18.41 -2.21
N ARG A 242 -13.75 -18.08 -2.18
CA ARG A 242 -13.31 -16.72 -1.89
C ARG A 242 -13.69 -15.82 -3.07
N MET A 243 -14.70 -14.99 -2.87
CA MET A 243 -15.26 -14.12 -3.91
C MET A 243 -14.25 -13.10 -4.42
N GLY A 244 -13.45 -12.54 -3.56
CA GLY A 244 -12.49 -11.53 -3.96
C GLY A 244 -11.16 -11.71 -3.24
N GLN A 245 -10.10 -11.42 -3.95
CA GLN A 245 -8.78 -11.28 -3.38
C GLN A 245 -8.22 -9.96 -3.88
N PHE A 246 -8.13 -8.99 -2.98
CA PHE A 246 -7.45 -7.75 -3.29
C PHE A 246 -5.94 -8.01 -3.45
N SER A 247 -5.42 -7.62 -4.59
CA SER A 247 -4.00 -7.62 -4.91
C SER A 247 -3.60 -6.21 -5.30
N VAL A 248 -2.55 -5.67 -4.68
CA VAL A 248 -2.02 -4.36 -5.03
C VAL A 248 -1.62 -4.29 -6.50
N ASP A 249 -0.98 -5.36 -6.99
CA ASP A 249 -0.42 -5.39 -8.36
C ASP A 249 -1.46 -5.73 -9.44
N ARG A 250 -2.53 -6.45 -9.08
CA ARG A 250 -3.44 -7.04 -10.08
C ARG A 250 -4.86 -6.50 -10.05
N GLY A 251 -5.24 -5.84 -8.98
CA GLY A 251 -6.63 -5.43 -8.80
C GLY A 251 -7.44 -6.34 -7.88
N LEU A 252 -8.74 -6.25 -7.97
CA LEU A 252 -9.66 -7.15 -7.30
C LEU A 252 -9.83 -8.41 -8.14
N GLY A 253 -9.29 -9.53 -7.65
CA GLY A 253 -9.49 -10.85 -8.25
C GLY A 253 -10.92 -11.31 -8.01
N PHE A 254 -11.68 -11.43 -9.08
CA PHE A 254 -13.07 -11.86 -9.08
C PHE A 254 -13.17 -13.34 -9.41
N GLY A 255 -13.77 -14.13 -8.52
CA GLY A 255 -14.07 -15.53 -8.77
C GLY A 255 -15.35 -15.75 -9.57
N TYR A 256 -16.05 -14.67 -9.97
CA TYR A 256 -17.37 -14.74 -10.55
C TYR A 256 -17.50 -13.84 -11.77
N GLU A 257 -18.18 -14.34 -12.80
CA GLU A 257 -18.59 -13.56 -13.96
C GLU A 257 -20.04 -13.09 -13.80
N PRO A 258 -20.38 -11.88 -14.27
CA PRO A 258 -21.76 -11.45 -14.38
C PRO A 258 -22.57 -12.49 -15.16
N LEU A 259 -23.74 -12.83 -14.66
CA LEU A 259 -24.70 -13.61 -15.45
C LEU A 259 -25.47 -12.63 -16.30
N LEU A 260 -25.30 -12.74 -17.60
CA LEU A 260 -25.99 -11.90 -18.59
C LEU A 260 -27.18 -12.61 -19.15
N ASP A 261 -28.22 -11.85 -19.54
CA ASP A 261 -29.37 -12.33 -20.29
C ASP A 261 -29.05 -12.50 -21.79
N GLU A 262 -30.06 -12.78 -22.59
CA GLU A 262 -29.93 -12.98 -24.04
C GLU A 262 -29.51 -11.70 -24.80
N ASN A 263 -29.70 -10.53 -24.18
CA ASN A 263 -29.31 -9.23 -24.71
C ASN A 263 -27.94 -8.77 -24.26
N GLY A 264 -27.27 -9.54 -23.38
CA GLY A 264 -25.98 -9.18 -22.79
C GLY A 264 -26.08 -8.27 -21.56
N GLU A 265 -27.30 -8.11 -20.99
CA GLU A 265 -27.51 -7.30 -19.79
C GLU A 265 -27.36 -8.13 -18.50
N GLN A 266 -26.84 -7.50 -17.43
CA GLN A 266 -26.70 -8.15 -16.12
C GLN A 266 -28.04 -8.58 -15.55
N ILE A 267 -28.18 -9.85 -15.19
CA ILE A 267 -29.37 -10.37 -14.52
C ILE A 267 -29.39 -9.94 -13.05
N PHE A 268 -30.58 -9.49 -12.59
CA PHE A 268 -30.83 -9.17 -11.18
C PHE A 268 -31.93 -10.11 -10.63
N MET A 269 -31.77 -10.51 -9.37
CA MET A 269 -32.75 -11.29 -8.63
C MET A 269 -32.98 -10.65 -7.26
N ASP A 270 -34.21 -10.27 -6.98
CA ASP A 270 -34.60 -9.54 -5.77
C ASP A 270 -33.72 -8.26 -5.55
N GLY A 271 -33.46 -7.52 -6.64
CA GLY A 271 -32.64 -6.32 -6.63
C GLY A 271 -31.14 -6.57 -6.46
N LYS A 272 -30.69 -7.83 -6.53
CA LYS A 272 -29.29 -8.23 -6.36
C LYS A 272 -28.72 -8.73 -7.67
N ALA A 273 -27.50 -8.28 -7.99
CA ALA A 273 -26.77 -8.75 -9.16
C ALA A 273 -26.47 -10.26 -9.06
N VAL A 274 -26.66 -10.97 -10.15
CA VAL A 274 -26.42 -12.42 -10.24
C VAL A 274 -25.11 -12.67 -10.97
N TYR A 275 -24.27 -13.53 -10.39
CA TYR A 275 -22.95 -13.90 -10.92
C TYR A 275 -22.87 -15.41 -11.15
N LYS A 276 -22.10 -15.82 -12.16
CA LYS A 276 -21.72 -17.23 -12.39
C LYS A 276 -20.57 -17.61 -11.46
N GLU A 277 -20.63 -18.82 -10.91
CA GLU A 277 -19.46 -19.37 -10.20
C GLU A 277 -18.38 -19.72 -11.23
N LYS A 278 -17.22 -19.05 -11.13
CA LYS A 278 -16.06 -19.32 -11.98
C LYS A 278 -15.05 -20.16 -11.20
N LYS A 279 -14.41 -21.12 -11.88
CA LYS A 279 -13.35 -21.92 -11.27
C LYS A 279 -12.19 -21.01 -10.81
N VAL A 280 -11.65 -21.30 -9.63
CA VAL A 280 -10.61 -20.51 -8.95
C VAL A 280 -9.35 -20.30 -9.82
N THR A 281 -9.09 -21.19 -10.79
CA THR A 281 -7.95 -21.12 -11.71
C THR A 281 -8.01 -19.95 -12.69
N ASP A 282 -9.19 -19.40 -12.95
CA ASP A 282 -9.42 -18.40 -13.99
C ASP A 282 -9.89 -17.06 -13.38
N LYS A 283 -9.18 -16.57 -12.34
CA LYS A 283 -9.53 -15.27 -11.73
C LYS A 283 -9.35 -14.17 -12.75
N VAL A 284 -10.43 -13.42 -13.00
CA VAL A 284 -10.38 -12.14 -13.67
C VAL A 284 -10.05 -11.08 -12.63
N TYR A 285 -9.06 -10.24 -12.92
CA TYR A 285 -8.72 -9.11 -12.07
C TYR A 285 -9.33 -7.85 -12.66
N ILE A 286 -9.97 -7.07 -11.83
CA ILE A 286 -10.59 -5.80 -12.17
C ILE A 286 -9.79 -4.70 -11.49
N GLN A 287 -9.42 -3.67 -12.25
CA GLN A 287 -8.71 -2.48 -11.76
C GLN A 287 -9.58 -1.22 -11.85
N ASP A 288 -10.75 -1.32 -12.49
CA ASP A 288 -11.71 -0.22 -12.53
C ASP A 288 -12.30 0.04 -11.15
N LEU A 289 -11.98 1.21 -10.57
CA LEU A 289 -12.33 1.56 -9.21
C LEU A 289 -13.82 1.78 -9.00
N GLU A 290 -14.54 2.28 -10.00
CA GLU A 290 -15.99 2.46 -9.91
C GLU A 290 -16.70 1.11 -9.83
N THR A 291 -16.29 0.16 -10.67
CA THR A 291 -16.81 -1.22 -10.65
C THR A 291 -16.51 -1.90 -9.32
N ILE A 292 -15.28 -1.76 -8.80
CA ILE A 292 -14.91 -2.33 -7.50
C ILE A 292 -15.76 -1.69 -6.39
N PHE A 293 -15.89 -0.37 -6.40
CA PHE A 293 -16.64 0.37 -5.39
C PHE A 293 -18.13 -0.01 -5.41
N GLU A 294 -18.75 -0.01 -6.59
CA GLU A 294 -20.16 -0.40 -6.76
C GLU A 294 -20.39 -1.83 -6.28
N PHE A 295 -19.49 -2.74 -6.60
CA PHE A 295 -19.55 -4.11 -6.12
C PHE A 295 -19.49 -4.21 -4.59
N LEU A 296 -18.59 -3.44 -3.96
CA LEU A 296 -18.40 -3.48 -2.50
C LEU A 296 -19.57 -2.85 -1.73
N PHE A 297 -20.11 -1.75 -2.24
CA PHE A 297 -21.04 -0.91 -1.49
C PHE A 297 -22.42 -0.77 -2.13
N ASN A 298 -22.64 -1.35 -3.32
CA ASN A 298 -23.89 -1.27 -4.08
C ASN A 298 -24.37 0.18 -4.31
N THR A 299 -23.43 1.10 -4.53
CA THR A 299 -23.67 2.52 -4.78
C THR A 299 -22.49 3.13 -5.52
N LYS A 300 -22.73 4.23 -6.24
CA LYS A 300 -21.68 5.09 -6.83
C LYS A 300 -21.44 6.36 -6.03
N GLN A 301 -22.26 6.59 -4.97
CA GLN A 301 -22.12 7.78 -4.14
C GLN A 301 -20.93 7.68 -3.19
N ASP A 302 -20.27 8.81 -2.99
CA ASP A 302 -19.14 8.93 -2.06
C ASP A 302 -17.89 8.12 -2.46
N ILE A 303 -17.69 7.81 -3.74
CA ILE A 303 -16.52 7.06 -4.22
C ILE A 303 -15.20 7.70 -3.81
N GLN A 304 -15.15 9.04 -3.67
CA GLN A 304 -13.96 9.75 -3.18
C GLN A 304 -13.49 9.29 -1.80
N LYS A 305 -14.39 8.74 -0.97
CA LYS A 305 -14.05 8.16 0.33
C LYS A 305 -13.32 6.83 0.23
N PHE A 306 -13.37 6.20 -0.94
CA PHE A 306 -12.69 4.92 -1.18
C PHE A 306 -11.17 5.02 -1.16
N TYR A 307 -10.62 6.23 -1.37
CA TYR A 307 -9.18 6.48 -1.48
C TYR A 307 -8.45 6.63 -0.13
N SER A 308 -9.16 6.58 1.00
CA SER A 308 -8.55 6.66 2.34
C SER A 308 -9.07 5.57 3.26
N PHE A 309 -8.26 5.21 4.25
CA PHE A 309 -8.70 4.28 5.31
C PHE A 309 -9.87 4.86 6.11
N ILE A 310 -9.78 6.14 6.46
CA ILE A 310 -10.84 6.84 7.20
C ILE A 310 -12.13 6.83 6.39
N GLY A 311 -12.07 7.21 5.13
CA GLY A 311 -13.21 7.18 4.23
C GLY A 311 -13.80 5.78 4.07
N LEU A 312 -12.95 4.75 3.98
CA LEU A 312 -13.41 3.36 3.92
C LEU A 312 -14.14 2.92 5.19
N VAL A 313 -13.68 3.36 6.37
CA VAL A 313 -14.39 3.13 7.65
C VAL A 313 -15.75 3.85 7.67
N GLU A 314 -15.83 5.07 7.14
CA GLU A 314 -17.11 5.79 7.00
C GLU A 314 -18.08 5.10 6.05
N LEU A 315 -17.60 4.59 4.91
CA LEU A 315 -18.39 3.79 3.97
C LEU A 315 -18.93 2.53 4.63
N LEU A 316 -18.10 1.81 5.37
CA LEU A 316 -18.53 0.63 6.11
C LEU A 316 -19.59 0.97 7.16
N LYS A 317 -19.45 2.08 7.88
CA LYS A 317 -20.44 2.55 8.83
C LYS A 317 -21.79 2.85 8.17
N LYS A 318 -21.78 3.36 6.95
CA LYS A 318 -22.99 3.75 6.20
C LYS A 318 -23.67 2.58 5.53
N HIS A 319 -22.91 1.64 4.98
CA HIS A 319 -23.42 0.62 4.04
C HIS A 319 -23.36 -0.82 4.53
N ALA A 320 -22.48 -1.14 5.49
CA ALA A 320 -22.33 -2.52 5.95
C ALA A 320 -23.35 -2.87 7.05
N ASP A 321 -23.91 -4.07 6.95
CA ASP A 321 -24.72 -4.64 8.03
C ASP A 321 -23.82 -5.15 9.19
N LYS A 322 -24.46 -5.49 10.30
CA LYS A 322 -23.77 -5.93 11.50
C LYS A 322 -22.90 -7.18 11.26
N GLN A 323 -23.38 -8.13 10.47
CA GLN A 323 -22.66 -9.36 10.18
C GLN A 323 -21.42 -9.08 9.31
N SER A 324 -21.58 -8.28 8.27
CA SER A 324 -20.48 -7.85 7.39
C SER A 324 -19.39 -7.09 8.16
N LEU A 325 -19.79 -6.24 9.13
CA LEU A 325 -18.85 -5.52 9.99
C LEU A 325 -18.05 -6.50 10.88
N GLU A 326 -18.70 -7.47 11.49
CA GLU A 326 -18.02 -8.46 12.34
C GLU A 326 -17.09 -9.38 11.53
N ASP A 327 -17.51 -9.81 10.35
CA ASP A 327 -16.67 -10.62 9.45
C ASP A 327 -15.47 -9.83 8.95
N THR A 328 -15.67 -8.55 8.60
CA THR A 328 -14.57 -7.64 8.22
C THR A 328 -13.63 -7.42 9.40
N ARG A 329 -14.15 -7.18 10.62
CA ARG A 329 -13.36 -7.02 11.84
C ARG A 329 -12.45 -8.21 12.09
N LYS A 330 -13.02 -9.41 12.05
CA LYS A 330 -12.28 -10.66 12.26
C LYS A 330 -11.16 -10.83 11.24
N ARG A 331 -11.47 -10.64 9.95
CA ARG A 331 -10.48 -10.76 8.88
C ARG A 331 -9.42 -9.68 8.92
N TYR A 332 -9.80 -8.43 9.21
CA TYR A 332 -8.85 -7.34 9.32
C TYR A 332 -7.85 -7.60 10.45
N PHE A 333 -8.33 -8.07 11.60
CA PHE A 333 -7.48 -8.50 12.69
C PHE A 333 -6.54 -9.66 12.28
N GLU A 334 -7.07 -10.70 11.64
CA GLU A 334 -6.29 -11.85 11.16
C GLU A 334 -5.21 -11.44 10.15
N ILE A 335 -5.50 -10.48 9.28
CA ILE A 335 -4.53 -9.97 8.29
C ILE A 335 -3.42 -9.15 8.97
N ILE A 336 -3.77 -8.26 9.89
CA ILE A 336 -2.79 -7.41 10.59
C ILE A 336 -1.86 -8.25 11.48
N PHE A 337 -2.43 -9.18 12.21
CA PHE A 337 -1.72 -9.96 13.24
C PHE A 337 -1.43 -11.41 12.83
N GLY A 338 -1.87 -11.82 11.62
CA GLY A 338 -1.75 -13.18 11.10
C GLY A 338 -2.78 -14.15 11.69
N HIS A 339 -2.79 -15.42 11.24
CA HIS A 339 -3.59 -16.45 11.88
C HIS A 339 -3.08 -16.69 13.31
N ALA A 340 -3.99 -16.82 14.25
CA ALA A 340 -3.67 -16.84 15.68
C ALA A 340 -2.59 -17.85 16.12
N ALA A 341 -2.43 -18.98 15.42
CA ALA A 341 -1.34 -19.91 15.66
C ALA A 341 -0.01 -19.44 15.06
N GLN A 342 -0.04 -18.84 13.87
CA GLN A 342 1.13 -18.31 13.17
C GLN A 342 1.61 -16.98 13.76
N ILE A 343 0.73 -16.20 14.38
CA ILE A 343 1.09 -14.95 15.06
C ILE A 343 2.12 -15.22 16.16
N ILE A 344 1.92 -16.31 16.89
CA ILE A 344 2.76 -16.66 18.04
C ILE A 344 4.16 -17.06 17.58
N GLU A 345 4.26 -17.72 16.41
CA GLU A 345 5.51 -18.23 15.86
C GLU A 345 6.25 -17.22 14.97
N SER A 346 5.53 -16.29 14.33
CA SER A 346 6.07 -15.33 13.36
C SER A 346 6.19 -13.90 13.88
N PHE A 347 6.07 -13.69 15.20
CA PHE A 347 6.29 -12.37 15.77
C PHE A 347 7.72 -11.91 15.50
N SER A 348 7.87 -10.98 14.57
CA SER A 348 9.12 -10.26 14.40
C SER A 348 9.21 -9.18 15.48
N PRO A 349 10.31 -9.15 16.25
CA PRO A 349 10.55 -8.08 17.22
C PRO A 349 10.64 -6.69 16.57
N ASP A 350 10.89 -6.65 15.26
CA ASP A 350 10.93 -5.40 14.47
C ASP A 350 9.53 -4.91 14.06
N ASP A 351 8.49 -5.74 14.26
CA ASP A 351 7.10 -5.36 14.05
C ASP A 351 6.63 -4.39 15.13
N ASP A 352 6.52 -3.11 14.78
CA ASP A 352 5.96 -2.12 15.69
C ASP A 352 4.46 -2.35 15.90
N TYR A 353 4.14 -2.97 17.04
CA TYR A 353 2.76 -3.22 17.43
C TYR A 353 1.91 -1.95 17.49
N SER A 354 2.51 -0.81 17.88
CA SER A 354 1.78 0.45 17.99
C SER A 354 1.28 0.94 16.63
N VAL A 355 2.09 0.74 15.58
CA VAL A 355 1.71 1.06 14.20
C VAL A 355 0.63 0.12 13.68
N LYS A 356 0.72 -1.18 13.99
CA LYS A 356 -0.28 -2.16 13.57
C LYS A 356 -1.62 -1.95 14.23
N ILE A 357 -1.64 -1.56 15.50
CA ILE A 357 -2.88 -1.44 16.27
C ILE A 357 -3.64 -0.13 16.02
N ILE A 358 -2.95 0.94 15.65
CA ILE A 358 -3.57 2.28 15.57
C ILE A 358 -4.75 2.34 14.59
N GLY A 359 -4.59 1.78 13.41
CA GLY A 359 -5.67 1.70 12.41
C GLY A 359 -6.78 0.76 12.86
N TYR A 360 -6.43 -0.35 13.51
CA TYR A 360 -7.42 -1.29 14.02
C TYR A 360 -8.25 -0.70 15.17
N ASP A 361 -7.61 0.00 16.12
CA ASP A 361 -8.32 0.68 17.20
C ASP A 361 -9.21 1.82 16.67
N TYR A 362 -8.75 2.53 15.62
CA TYR A 362 -9.58 3.52 14.93
C TYR A 362 -10.84 2.87 14.33
N PHE A 363 -10.67 1.77 13.59
CA PHE A 363 -11.75 1.00 12.99
C PHE A 363 -12.78 0.54 14.03
N LEU A 364 -12.34 -0.09 15.13
CA LEU A 364 -13.23 -0.54 16.19
C LEU A 364 -14.01 0.61 16.84
N LYS A 365 -13.32 1.70 17.17
CA LYS A 365 -13.92 2.87 17.82
C LYS A 365 -15.02 3.49 16.95
N HIS A 366 -14.75 3.70 15.66
CA HIS A 366 -15.68 4.41 14.78
C HIS A 366 -16.87 3.56 14.33
N LEU A 367 -16.72 2.24 14.32
CA LEU A 367 -17.79 1.29 14.03
C LEU A 367 -18.49 0.75 15.30
N HIS A 368 -18.12 1.26 16.47
CA HIS A 368 -18.67 0.82 17.77
C HIS A 368 -18.52 -0.68 18.03
N LEU A 369 -17.44 -1.26 17.52
CA LEU A 369 -17.11 -2.67 17.70
C LEU A 369 -16.21 -2.87 18.93
N LYS A 370 -16.26 -4.07 19.50
CA LYS A 370 -15.43 -4.42 20.67
C LYS A 370 -14.33 -5.41 20.28
N HIS A 371 -13.20 -5.32 20.96
CA HIS A 371 -12.18 -6.36 20.88
C HIS A 371 -12.76 -7.71 21.35
N ALA A 372 -12.52 -8.77 20.60
CA ALA A 372 -12.78 -10.12 21.05
C ALA A 372 -11.80 -10.53 22.18
N THR A 373 -12.16 -11.54 22.97
CA THR A 373 -11.31 -12.03 24.07
C THR A 373 -9.93 -12.45 23.56
N LYS A 374 -9.89 -13.18 22.43
CA LYS A 374 -8.65 -13.63 21.79
C LYS A 374 -7.74 -12.49 21.36
N GLU A 375 -8.30 -11.37 20.92
CA GLU A 375 -7.54 -10.17 20.55
C GLU A 375 -6.84 -9.56 21.76
N LYS A 376 -7.46 -9.58 22.93
CA LYS A 376 -6.85 -9.15 24.19
C LYS A 376 -5.67 -10.05 24.59
N GLU A 377 -5.83 -11.36 24.47
CA GLU A 377 -4.78 -12.33 24.75
C GLU A 377 -3.57 -12.15 23.86
N ILE A 378 -3.79 -11.91 22.56
CA ILE A 378 -2.73 -11.62 21.61
C ILE A 378 -2.02 -10.30 21.97
N LYS A 379 -2.79 -9.26 22.31
CA LYS A 379 -2.25 -7.97 22.76
C LYS A 379 -1.30 -8.12 23.97
N GLU A 380 -1.71 -8.92 24.94
CA GLU A 380 -0.88 -9.22 26.10
C GLU A 380 0.33 -10.09 25.77
N TYR A 381 0.19 -11.01 24.82
CA TYR A 381 1.28 -11.83 24.32
C TYR A 381 2.36 -10.98 23.65
N TYR A 382 1.98 -10.09 22.74
CA TYR A 382 2.91 -9.15 22.11
C TYR A 382 3.64 -8.29 23.15
N LYS A 383 2.91 -7.78 24.13
CA LYS A 383 3.48 -6.99 25.22
C LYS A 383 4.53 -7.76 26.03
N ARG A 384 4.26 -9.04 26.32
CA ARG A 384 5.20 -9.93 27.06
C ARG A 384 6.44 -10.27 26.24
N ASN A 385 6.31 -10.47 24.94
CA ASN A 385 7.45 -10.81 24.09
C ASN A 385 8.34 -9.62 23.77
N ALA A 386 7.78 -8.43 23.63
CA ALA A 386 8.58 -7.20 23.53
C ALA A 386 9.52 -7.05 24.73
N GLN A 387 9.04 -7.33 25.96
CA GLN A 387 9.87 -7.30 27.18
C GLN A 387 10.96 -8.39 27.21
N LYS A 388 10.67 -9.58 26.66
CA LYS A 388 11.68 -10.65 26.56
C LYS A 388 12.81 -10.28 25.60
N PHE A 389 12.44 -9.64 24.49
CA PHE A 389 13.39 -9.24 23.47
C PHE A 389 14.31 -8.11 23.92
N GLU A 390 13.78 -7.13 24.65
CA GLU A 390 14.57 -6.09 25.31
C GLU A 390 15.67 -6.69 26.19
N LYS A 391 15.32 -7.74 26.96
CA LYS A 391 16.30 -8.45 27.80
C LYS A 391 17.34 -9.20 26.99
N GLN A 392 16.96 -9.79 25.86
CA GLN A 392 17.92 -10.50 24.98
C GLN A 392 18.87 -9.54 24.24
N GLN A 393 18.39 -8.37 23.82
CA GLN A 393 19.26 -7.34 23.23
C GLN A 393 20.21 -6.73 24.26
N ALA A 394 19.73 -6.47 25.48
CA ALA A 394 20.57 -5.98 26.58
C ALA A 394 21.66 -6.97 27.03
N LEU A 395 21.47 -8.28 26.77
CA LEU A 395 22.48 -9.31 27.05
C LEU A 395 23.51 -9.50 25.91
N LYS A 396 23.23 -8.93 24.73
CA LYS A 396 24.14 -8.97 23.55
C LYS A 396 24.93 -7.68 23.35
N ALA A 397 24.57 -6.62 24.05
CA ALA A 397 25.29 -5.34 24.11
C ALA A 397 26.24 -5.30 25.32
#